data_855b6415aae15c040fad2ce77983cfdf
#
_entry.id   855b6415aae15c040fad2ce77983cfdf
#
_cell.length_a   1.000
_cell.length_b   1.000
_cell.length_c   1.000
_cell.angle_alpha   90.00
_cell.angle_beta   90.00
_cell.angle_gamma   90.00
#
_symmetry.space_group_name_H-M   'P 1'
#
loop_
_entity.id
_entity.type
_entity.pdbx_description
1 polymer ?
#
loop_
_entity_poly.entity_id
_entity_poly.type
_entity_poly.pdbx_seq_one_letter_code
_entity_poly.pdbx_strand_id
1 'polypeptide(L)'
;MKQKKIRDFTNFQYSVFNEIKKIPKGQTISYKQLAEKIGRPMAYRAVANACGKNPDPKTIPCHRVVRSNGDIGGYSLKGGINKKRKLLKLENKNYLSW
;
A
#
# COMPACT_ATOMS: atom_id res chain seq x y z
N MET A 1 1.89 24.87 3.38
CA MET A 1 2.92 23.86 3.20
C MET A 1 2.72 23.16 1.87
N LYS A 2 3.77 22.99 1.12
CA LYS A 2 3.66 22.35 -0.19
C LYS A 2 3.57 20.84 -0.03
N GLN A 3 2.65 20.22 -0.75
CA GLN A 3 2.62 18.78 -0.86
C GLN A 3 3.78 18.31 -1.73
N LYS A 4 4.27 17.10 -1.45
CA LYS A 4 5.25 16.48 -2.32
C LYS A 4 4.63 16.27 -3.69
N LYS A 5 5.31 16.74 -4.71
CA LYS A 5 4.88 16.51 -6.08
C LYS A 5 5.31 15.13 -6.53
N ILE A 6 4.58 14.58 -7.50
CA ILE A 6 4.88 13.27 -8.05
C ILE A 6 6.32 13.19 -8.55
N ARG A 7 6.85 14.25 -9.15
CA ARG A 7 8.23 14.27 -9.64
C ARG A 7 9.30 14.16 -8.55
N ASP A 8 8.90 14.27 -7.27
CA ASP A 8 9.81 14.10 -6.14
C ASP A 8 10.10 12.64 -5.85
N PHE A 9 9.47 11.72 -6.58
CA PHE A 9 9.61 10.30 -6.37
C PHE A 9 10.39 9.66 -7.51
N THR A 10 11.00 8.51 -7.22
CA THR A 10 11.72 7.75 -8.23
C THR A 10 10.73 7.07 -9.19
N ASN A 11 11.23 6.64 -10.34
CA ASN A 11 10.43 5.85 -11.29
C ASN A 11 9.89 4.58 -10.63
N PHE A 12 10.69 3.97 -9.76
CA PHE A 12 10.26 2.79 -9.03
C PHE A 12 9.05 3.12 -8.13
N GLN A 13 9.16 4.19 -7.34
CA GLN A 13 8.08 4.61 -6.46
C GLN A 13 6.81 4.94 -7.23
N TYR A 14 6.94 5.57 -8.37
CA TYR A 14 5.82 5.83 -9.27
C TYR A 14 5.13 4.55 -9.69
N SER A 15 5.92 3.56 -10.12
CA SER A 15 5.38 2.28 -10.54
C SER A 15 4.56 1.64 -9.42
N VAL A 16 5.08 1.69 -8.20
CA VAL A 16 4.38 1.17 -7.02
C VAL A 16 3.06 1.90 -6.82
N PHE A 17 3.08 3.22 -6.79
CA PHE A 17 1.87 4.02 -6.56
C PHE A 17 0.82 3.77 -7.64
N ASN A 18 1.23 3.68 -8.90
CA ASN A 18 0.30 3.44 -10.01
C ASN A 18 -0.38 2.08 -9.89
N GLU A 19 0.35 1.05 -9.46
CA GLU A 19 -0.26 -0.27 -9.26
C GLU A 19 -1.19 -0.29 -8.05
N ILE A 20 -0.84 0.42 -7.00
CA ILE A 20 -1.70 0.50 -5.81
C ILE A 20 -3.04 1.14 -6.16
N LYS A 21 -3.04 2.16 -7.01
CA LYS A 21 -4.28 2.83 -7.45
C LYS A 21 -5.26 1.87 -8.12
N LYS A 22 -4.75 0.80 -8.70
CA LYS A 22 -5.58 -0.19 -9.42
C LYS A 22 -6.26 -1.20 -8.50
N ILE A 23 -5.90 -1.25 -7.23
CA ILE A 23 -6.47 -2.20 -6.29
C ILE A 23 -7.91 -1.77 -5.95
N PRO A 24 -8.91 -2.58 -6.28
CA PRO A 24 -10.30 -2.20 -5.98
C PRO A 24 -10.58 -2.16 -4.49
N LYS A 25 -11.53 -1.33 -4.11
CA LYS A 25 -12.03 -1.28 -2.74
C LYS A 25 -12.51 -2.67 -2.33
N GLY A 26 -12.15 -3.10 -1.14
CA GLY A 26 -12.53 -4.41 -0.63
C GLY A 26 -11.58 -5.53 -0.98
N GLN A 27 -10.55 -5.24 -1.78
CA GLN A 27 -9.53 -6.22 -2.16
C GLN A 27 -8.18 -5.81 -1.62
N THR A 28 -7.29 -6.80 -1.49
CA THR A 28 -5.89 -6.56 -1.09
C THR A 28 -4.96 -7.33 -1.99
N ILE A 29 -3.71 -6.88 -2.04
CA ILE A 29 -2.62 -7.66 -2.61
C ILE A 29 -1.45 -7.62 -1.65
N SER A 30 -0.55 -8.60 -1.78
CA SER A 30 0.64 -8.62 -0.95
C SER A 30 1.73 -7.72 -1.54
N TYR A 31 2.68 -7.32 -0.69
CA TYR A 31 3.87 -6.61 -1.17
C TYR A 31 4.60 -7.40 -2.24
N LYS A 32 4.64 -8.73 -2.08
CA LYS A 32 5.27 -9.62 -3.05
C LYS A 32 4.53 -9.58 -4.39
N GLN A 33 3.20 -9.69 -4.36
CA GLN A 33 2.41 -9.63 -5.58
C GLN A 33 2.55 -8.27 -6.27
N LEU A 34 2.61 -7.20 -5.49
CA LEU A 34 2.80 -5.87 -6.03
C LEU A 34 4.17 -5.75 -6.71
N ALA A 35 5.21 -6.30 -6.08
CA ALA A 35 6.54 -6.32 -6.68
C ALA A 35 6.54 -7.08 -8.01
N GLU A 36 5.84 -8.20 -8.07
CA GLU A 36 5.71 -8.98 -9.31
C GLU A 36 5.00 -8.18 -10.40
N LYS A 37 3.95 -7.45 -10.04
CA LYS A 37 3.20 -6.64 -11.01
C LYS A 37 4.03 -5.54 -11.66
N ILE A 38 4.99 -5.00 -10.94
CA ILE A 38 5.87 -3.96 -11.49
C ILE A 38 7.13 -4.54 -12.15
N GLY A 39 7.18 -5.87 -12.29
CA GLY A 39 8.30 -6.54 -12.95
C GLY A 39 9.57 -6.67 -12.11
N ARG A 40 9.46 -6.54 -10.80
CA ARG A 40 10.61 -6.63 -9.89
C ARG A 40 10.27 -7.52 -8.70
N PRO A 41 10.12 -8.83 -8.92
CA PRO A 41 9.58 -9.74 -7.89
C PRO A 41 10.42 -9.82 -6.62
N MET A 42 11.71 -9.49 -6.69
CA MET A 42 12.57 -9.52 -5.50
C MET A 42 12.56 -8.19 -4.73
N ALA A 43 11.88 -7.18 -5.24
CA ALA A 43 11.92 -5.84 -4.66
C ALA A 43 10.80 -5.57 -3.65
N TYR A 44 10.27 -6.62 -3.01
CA TYR A 44 9.12 -6.46 -2.10
C TYR A 44 9.42 -5.56 -0.89
N ARG A 45 10.66 -5.53 -0.41
CA ARG A 45 11.04 -4.62 0.68
C ARG A 45 11.03 -3.16 0.23
N ALA A 46 11.55 -2.92 -0.98
CA ALA A 46 11.53 -1.57 -1.55
C ALA A 46 10.09 -1.12 -1.83
N VAL A 47 9.22 -2.05 -2.22
CA VAL A 47 7.79 -1.79 -2.39
C VAL A 47 7.18 -1.35 -1.06
N ALA A 48 7.47 -2.05 0.03
CA ALA A 48 6.96 -1.69 1.34
C ALA A 48 7.46 -0.31 1.77
N ASN A 49 8.73 0.00 1.50
CA ASN A 49 9.27 1.33 1.80
C ASN A 49 8.59 2.42 0.97
N ALA A 50 8.31 2.14 -0.29
CA ALA A 50 7.58 3.08 -1.15
C ALA A 50 6.17 3.33 -0.60
N CYS A 51 5.48 2.29 -0.16
CA CYS A 51 4.17 2.44 0.47
C CYS A 51 4.22 3.38 1.67
N GLY A 52 5.30 3.30 2.46
CA GLY A 52 5.50 4.17 3.61
C GLY A 52 5.70 5.64 3.26
N LYS A 53 6.00 5.94 2.01
CA LYS A 53 6.22 7.31 1.52
C LYS A 53 5.05 7.85 0.70
N ASN A 54 3.91 7.18 0.79
CA ASN A 54 2.71 7.55 0.03
C ASN A 54 2.35 9.03 0.26
N PRO A 55 2.30 9.84 -0.82
CA PRO A 55 2.00 11.27 -0.68
C PRO A 55 0.50 11.56 -0.55
N ASP A 56 -0.36 10.63 -0.92
CA ASP A 56 -1.81 10.86 -0.94
C ASP A 56 -2.58 9.57 -0.69
N PRO A 57 -2.77 9.21 0.59
CA PRO A 57 -3.43 7.95 0.92
C PRO A 57 -4.90 7.87 0.50
N LYS A 58 -5.51 8.99 0.17
CA LYS A 58 -6.90 8.98 -0.33
C LYS A 58 -6.96 8.47 -1.76
N THR A 59 -5.98 8.84 -2.58
CA THR A 59 -5.93 8.46 -3.98
C THR A 59 -5.13 7.18 -4.20
N ILE A 60 -4.10 6.97 -3.36
CA ILE A 60 -3.23 5.81 -3.43
C ILE A 60 -3.50 4.95 -2.20
N PRO A 61 -4.40 3.96 -2.30
CA PRO A 61 -4.87 3.21 -1.12
C PRO A 61 -3.86 2.17 -0.64
N CYS A 62 -2.74 2.63 -0.08
CA CYS A 62 -1.67 1.74 0.37
C CYS A 62 -2.10 0.80 1.51
N HIS A 63 -3.20 1.09 2.19
CA HIS A 63 -3.76 0.18 3.20
C HIS A 63 -4.22 -1.15 2.60
N ARG A 64 -4.41 -1.21 1.27
CA ARG A 64 -4.81 -2.44 0.58
C ARG A 64 -3.63 -3.34 0.24
N VAL A 65 -2.42 -2.98 0.66
CA VAL A 65 -1.23 -3.82 0.47
C VAL A 65 -0.85 -4.45 1.81
N VAL A 66 -0.75 -5.77 1.84
CA VAL A 66 -0.52 -6.53 3.06
C VAL A 66 0.66 -7.48 2.87
N ARG A 67 1.08 -8.15 3.95
CA ARG A 67 2.16 -9.14 3.85
C ARG A 67 1.68 -10.41 3.18
N SER A 68 2.60 -11.10 2.51
CA SER A 68 2.27 -12.33 1.78
C SER A 68 1.83 -13.47 2.67
N ASN A 69 2.19 -13.44 3.97
CA ASN A 69 1.77 -14.45 4.93
C ASN A 69 0.38 -14.19 5.52
N GLY A 70 -0.31 -13.17 5.04
CA GLY A 70 -1.63 -12.82 5.54
C GLY A 70 -1.64 -11.76 6.63
N ASP A 71 -0.48 -11.38 7.16
CA ASP A 71 -0.41 -10.30 8.14
C ASP A 71 -0.75 -8.97 7.50
N ILE A 72 -1.34 -8.09 8.30
CA ILE A 72 -1.75 -6.76 7.82
C ILE A 72 -0.56 -5.89 7.40
N GLY A 73 0.62 -6.11 7.97
CA GLY A 73 1.79 -5.27 7.69
C GLY A 73 1.74 -3.94 8.42
N GLY A 74 2.77 -3.14 8.19
CA GLY A 74 2.87 -1.83 8.81
C GLY A 74 2.06 -0.76 8.08
N TYR A 75 1.87 0.37 8.75
CA TYR A 75 1.22 1.52 8.17
C TYR A 75 1.83 2.77 8.79
N SER A 76 2.54 3.55 7.99
CA SER A 76 3.34 4.68 8.50
C SER A 76 2.52 5.95 8.73
N LEU A 77 1.27 5.98 8.32
CA LEU A 77 0.42 7.14 8.51
C LEU A 77 -0.12 7.21 9.93
N LYS A 78 -0.64 8.39 10.29
CA LYS A 78 -1.20 8.61 11.62
C LYS A 78 -2.25 7.55 11.94
N GLY A 79 -2.14 6.94 13.11
CA GLY A 79 -3.01 5.85 13.54
C GLY A 79 -2.39 4.48 13.31
N GLY A 80 -1.32 4.38 12.50
CA GLY A 80 -0.56 3.17 12.32
C GLY A 80 -1.40 1.98 11.89
N ILE A 81 -0.99 0.81 12.37
CA ILE A 81 -1.63 -0.47 12.00
C ILE A 81 -3.11 -0.52 12.41
N ASN A 82 -3.49 0.15 13.47
CA ASN A 82 -4.89 0.19 13.90
C ASN A 82 -5.76 0.90 12.88
N LYS A 83 -5.27 1.99 12.30
CA LYS A 83 -5.99 2.70 11.26
C LYS A 83 -6.08 1.86 9.99
N LYS A 84 -5.01 1.18 9.63
CA LYS A 84 -5.01 0.28 8.47
C LYS A 84 -6.06 -0.80 8.62
N ARG A 85 -6.11 -1.44 9.79
CA ARG A 85 -7.09 -2.47 10.10
C ARG A 85 -8.51 -1.93 9.99
N LYS A 86 -8.74 -0.74 10.54
CA LYS A 86 -10.06 -0.10 10.48
C LYS A 86 -10.49 0.19 9.05
N LEU A 87 -9.58 0.72 8.23
CA LEU A 87 -9.88 1.01 6.82
C LEU A 87 -10.22 -0.27 6.06
N LEU A 88 -9.47 -1.34 6.28
CA LEU A 88 -9.75 -2.62 5.63
C LEU A 88 -11.12 -3.17 6.02
N LYS A 89 -11.48 -3.08 7.29
CA LYS A 89 -12.79 -3.53 7.77
C LYS A 89 -13.92 -2.70 7.18
N LEU A 90 -13.72 -1.40 7.02
CA LEU A 90 -14.72 -0.55 6.41
C LEU A 90 -14.95 -0.91 4.94
N GLU A 91 -13.91 -1.36 4.25
CA GLU A 91 -14.00 -1.72 2.85
C GLU A 91 -14.49 -3.16 2.64
N ASN A 92 -14.24 -4.04 3.59
CA ASN A 92 -14.63 -5.44 3.49
C ASN A 92 -14.89 -6.01 4.89
N LYS A 93 -16.17 -6.28 5.18
CA LYS A 93 -16.60 -6.81 6.49
C LYS A 93 -15.95 -8.16 6.84
N ASN A 94 -15.43 -8.86 5.84
CA ASN A 94 -14.81 -10.16 6.05
C ASN A 94 -13.39 -10.08 6.59
N TYR A 95 -12.84 -8.88 6.74
CA TYR A 95 -11.55 -8.70 7.40
C TYR A 95 -11.71 -8.75 8.90
N LEU A 96 -12.00 -9.92 9.42
CA LEU A 96 -12.25 -10.07 10.85
C LEU A 96 -11.03 -10.51 11.64
N SER A 97 -10.08 -11.15 10.99
CA SER A 97 -8.94 -11.77 11.67
C SER A 97 -7.70 -10.87 11.75
N TRP A 98 -7.78 -9.68 11.24
CA TRP A 98 -6.64 -8.76 11.26
C TRP A 98 -6.34 -8.13 12.61
#